data_6b5c23b142f7024afb99c6d6ee07894e
#
_entry.id   6b5c23b142f7024afb99c6d6ee07894e
#
_cell.length_a   1.000
_cell.length_b   1.000
_cell.length_c   1.000
_cell.angle_alpha   90.00
_cell.angle_beta   90.00
_cell.angle_gamma   90.00
#
_symmetry.space_group_name_H-M   'P 1'
#
loop_
_entity.id
_entity.type
_entity.pdbx_description
1 polymer ?
#
loop_
_entity_poly.entity_id
_entity_poly.type
_entity_poly.pdbx_seq_one_letter_code
_entity_poly.pdbx_strand_id
1 'polypeptide(L)'
;MASKLVFIIIFLFIGCQKSNTQFIHNEIFQFNDIKFDTVSKKLISNVKIVTPDEIFISEFISKWFENKIKTNGFEGDLIVEIDKILMSEIKELNYFKYSIDVTINFKNYKKNNSSKTFSVSASEFGVIEGNFAIKDQENLKKNLIMKSIKNIHNKIAQSI
;
A
#
# COMPACT_ATOMS: atom_id res chain seq x y z
N MET A 1 -36.56 -15.62 16.27
CA MET A 1 -35.59 -14.67 16.85
C MET A 1 -34.19 -14.75 16.23
N ALA A 2 -33.76 -15.88 15.69
CA ALA A 2 -32.43 -16.04 15.06
C ALA A 2 -32.21 -15.20 13.78
N SER A 3 -33.25 -14.98 13.00
CA SER A 3 -33.13 -14.23 11.72
C SER A 3 -32.75 -12.73 11.87
N LYS A 4 -33.17 -12.09 12.96
CA LYS A 4 -32.85 -10.66 13.20
C LYS A 4 -31.39 -10.44 13.66
N LEU A 5 -30.82 -11.45 14.33
CA LEU A 5 -29.42 -11.37 14.81
C LEU A 5 -28.42 -11.49 13.65
N VAL A 6 -28.72 -12.32 12.65
CA VAL A 6 -27.88 -12.50 11.45
C VAL A 6 -27.82 -11.21 10.62
N PHE A 7 -28.93 -10.47 10.51
CA PHE A 7 -28.98 -9.21 9.78
C PHE A 7 -28.12 -8.11 10.45
N ILE A 8 -28.07 -8.06 11.77
CA ILE A 8 -27.25 -7.08 12.51
C ILE A 8 -25.76 -7.37 12.34
N ILE A 9 -25.36 -8.65 12.33
CA ILE A 9 -23.96 -9.05 12.15
C ILE A 9 -23.46 -8.70 10.74
N ILE A 10 -24.29 -8.89 9.70
CA ILE A 10 -23.92 -8.53 8.31
C ILE A 10 -23.75 -7.01 8.17
N PHE A 11 -24.57 -6.19 8.84
CA PHE A 11 -24.41 -4.72 8.80
C PHE A 11 -23.15 -4.21 9.49
N LEU A 12 -22.68 -4.87 10.54
CA LEU A 12 -21.45 -4.50 11.24
C LEU A 12 -20.19 -4.76 10.38
N PHE A 13 -20.18 -5.82 9.59
CA PHE A 13 -19.06 -6.12 8.68
C PHE A 13 -18.96 -5.15 7.49
N ILE A 14 -20.10 -4.71 6.96
CA ILE A 14 -20.13 -3.76 5.83
C ILE A 14 -19.64 -2.36 6.27
N GLY A 15 -19.87 -1.96 7.52
CA GLY A 15 -19.44 -0.67 8.06
C GLY A 15 -17.91 -0.52 8.17
N CYS A 16 -17.19 -1.57 8.57
CA CYS A 16 -15.72 -1.53 8.70
C CYS A 16 -14.99 -1.48 7.36
N GLN A 17 -15.45 -2.19 6.34
CA GLN A 17 -14.84 -2.14 5.00
C GLN A 17 -14.96 -0.76 4.35
N LYS A 18 -16.10 -0.08 4.55
CA LYS A 18 -16.35 1.24 3.95
C LYS A 18 -15.39 2.32 4.49
N SER A 19 -14.99 2.25 5.75
CA SER A 19 -14.08 3.24 6.37
C SER A 19 -12.65 3.13 5.85
N ASN A 20 -12.14 1.92 5.62
CA ASN A 20 -10.78 1.71 5.09
C ASN A 20 -10.67 2.13 3.63
N THR A 21 -11.65 1.80 2.80
CA THR A 21 -11.67 2.19 1.37
C THR A 21 -11.72 3.71 1.20
N GLN A 22 -12.49 4.40 2.04
CA GLN A 22 -12.58 5.85 2.00
C GLN A 22 -11.29 6.52 2.48
N PHE A 23 -10.63 5.98 3.50
CA PHE A 23 -9.33 6.44 3.97
C PHE A 23 -8.29 6.32 2.84
N ILE A 24 -8.14 5.16 2.23
CA ILE A 24 -7.21 4.91 1.12
C ILE A 24 -7.45 5.90 -0.02
N HIS A 25 -8.71 6.11 -0.40
CA HIS A 25 -9.07 7.03 -1.50
C HIS A 25 -8.63 8.46 -1.22
N ASN A 26 -8.94 8.98 -0.03
CA ASN A 26 -8.60 10.35 0.36
C ASN A 26 -7.08 10.59 0.39
N GLU A 27 -6.32 9.64 0.90
CA GLU A 27 -4.85 9.75 0.98
C GLU A 27 -4.19 9.66 -0.40
N ILE A 28 -4.64 8.75 -1.26
CA ILE A 28 -4.11 8.62 -2.63
C ILE A 28 -4.38 9.88 -3.45
N PHE A 29 -5.49 10.58 -3.22
CA PHE A 29 -5.83 11.78 -3.97
C PHE A 29 -4.79 12.90 -3.82
N GLN A 30 -4.05 12.93 -2.71
CA GLN A 30 -3.00 13.91 -2.44
C GLN A 30 -1.72 13.70 -3.25
N PHE A 31 -1.53 12.53 -3.89
CA PHE A 31 -0.35 12.26 -4.71
C PHE A 31 -0.51 12.85 -6.12
N ASN A 32 0.58 13.33 -6.68
CA ASN A 32 0.65 13.69 -8.09
C ASN A 32 0.63 12.44 -8.98
N ASP A 33 0.27 12.60 -10.25
CA ASP A 33 0.38 11.50 -11.20
C ASP A 33 1.85 11.29 -11.62
N ILE A 34 2.27 10.03 -11.67
CA ILE A 34 3.57 9.61 -12.20
C ILE A 34 3.34 9.02 -13.60
N LYS A 35 3.99 9.57 -14.61
CA LYS A 35 3.79 9.20 -16.02
C LYS A 35 4.96 8.38 -16.55
N PHE A 36 4.65 7.22 -17.11
CA PHE A 36 5.60 6.36 -17.81
C PHE A 36 5.33 6.40 -19.31
N ASP A 37 6.41 6.46 -20.10
CA ASP A 37 6.36 6.38 -21.57
C ASP A 37 6.18 4.92 -22.00
N THR A 38 4.97 4.38 -21.77
CA THR A 38 4.54 3.01 -22.11
C THR A 38 3.08 3.02 -22.52
N VAL A 39 2.64 2.02 -23.29
CA VAL A 39 1.24 1.88 -23.72
C VAL A 39 0.40 1.14 -22.68
N SER A 40 1.00 0.23 -21.95
CA SER A 40 0.31 -0.57 -20.93
C SER A 40 1.02 -0.58 -19.58
N LYS A 41 0.29 -0.93 -18.53
CA LYS A 41 0.82 -1.16 -17.20
C LYS A 41 0.16 -2.36 -16.53
N LYS A 42 0.93 -3.09 -15.74
CA LYS A 42 0.46 -4.24 -14.97
C LYS A 42 1.07 -4.24 -13.58
N LEU A 43 0.26 -4.52 -12.56
CA LEU A 43 0.72 -4.78 -11.19
C LEU A 43 0.74 -6.29 -10.93
N ILE A 44 1.83 -6.76 -10.35
CA ILE A 44 2.03 -8.16 -9.93
C ILE A 44 2.43 -8.14 -8.45
N SER A 45 1.88 -9.05 -7.66
CA SER A 45 2.32 -9.27 -6.28
C SER A 45 3.00 -10.62 -6.17
N ASN A 46 4.25 -10.62 -5.71
CA ASN A 46 5.01 -11.82 -5.38
C ASN A 46 4.93 -12.14 -3.88
N VAL A 47 4.22 -11.30 -3.11
CA VAL A 47 4.11 -11.42 -1.66
C VAL A 47 2.89 -12.28 -1.31
N LYS A 48 3.09 -13.26 -0.43
CA LYS A 48 1.99 -14.00 0.18
C LYS A 48 1.35 -13.13 1.25
N ILE A 49 0.10 -12.77 1.04
CA ILE A 49 -0.68 -11.94 1.96
C ILE A 49 -1.38 -12.87 2.97
N VAL A 50 -1.14 -12.67 4.25
CA VAL A 50 -1.64 -13.54 5.33
C VAL A 50 -2.37 -12.74 6.42
N THR A 51 -1.91 -11.52 6.73
CA THR A 51 -2.43 -10.71 7.82
C THR A 51 -3.37 -9.59 7.34
N PRO A 52 -4.29 -9.09 8.19
CA PRO A 52 -5.13 -7.94 7.85
C PRO A 52 -4.34 -6.69 7.46
N ASP A 53 -3.19 -6.44 8.10
CA ASP A 53 -2.33 -5.31 7.78
C ASP A 53 -1.69 -5.46 6.38
N GLU A 54 -1.30 -6.69 5.99
CA GLU A 54 -0.79 -6.99 4.64
C GLU A 54 -1.88 -6.82 3.59
N ILE A 55 -3.12 -7.22 3.89
CA ILE A 55 -4.27 -6.98 3.01
C ILE A 55 -4.44 -5.48 2.80
N PHE A 56 -4.46 -4.70 3.89
CA PHE A 56 -4.65 -3.25 3.83
C PHE A 56 -3.59 -2.55 2.99
N ILE A 57 -2.29 -2.88 3.19
CA ILE A 57 -1.22 -2.26 2.40
C ILE A 57 -1.26 -2.69 0.93
N SER A 58 -1.60 -3.96 0.65
CA SER A 58 -1.75 -4.45 -0.72
C SER A 58 -2.87 -3.72 -1.47
N GLU A 59 -4.01 -3.50 -0.81
CA GLU A 59 -5.11 -2.70 -1.35
C GLU A 59 -4.68 -1.24 -1.58
N PHE A 60 -3.93 -0.66 -0.65
CA PHE A 60 -3.41 0.70 -0.79
C PHE A 60 -2.49 0.82 -2.00
N ILE A 61 -1.52 -0.10 -2.15
CA ILE A 61 -0.60 -0.13 -3.30
C ILE A 61 -1.37 -0.33 -4.61
N SER A 62 -2.36 -1.22 -4.64
CA SER A 62 -3.19 -1.46 -5.83
C SER A 62 -3.97 -0.20 -6.25
N LYS A 63 -4.62 0.47 -5.31
CA LYS A 63 -5.34 1.72 -5.55
C LYS A 63 -4.40 2.85 -5.97
N TRP A 64 -3.24 2.97 -5.33
CA TRP A 64 -2.21 3.93 -5.71
C TRP A 64 -1.72 3.67 -7.14
N PHE A 65 -1.40 2.43 -7.49
CA PHE A 65 -0.97 2.05 -8.84
C PHE A 65 -2.02 2.38 -9.90
N GLU A 66 -3.27 2.02 -9.66
CA GLU A 66 -4.38 2.29 -10.58
C GLU A 66 -4.55 3.79 -10.84
N ASN A 67 -4.52 4.59 -9.76
CA ASN A 67 -4.90 6.00 -9.82
C ASN A 67 -3.74 6.94 -10.10
N LYS A 68 -2.49 6.59 -9.73
CA LYS A 68 -1.34 7.51 -9.76
C LYS A 68 -0.24 7.12 -10.74
N ILE A 69 -0.13 5.85 -11.12
CA ILE A 69 0.77 5.44 -12.19
C ILE A 69 0.00 5.54 -13.50
N LYS A 70 0.43 6.44 -14.37
CA LYS A 70 -0.19 6.70 -15.69
C LYS A 70 0.75 6.26 -16.81
N THR A 71 0.16 5.85 -17.91
CA THR A 71 0.87 5.53 -19.16
C THR A 71 0.44 6.53 -20.23
N ASN A 72 1.40 7.09 -20.95
CA ASN A 72 1.17 8.07 -22.01
C ASN A 72 2.02 7.84 -23.26
N GLY A 73 2.70 6.70 -23.35
CA GLY A 73 3.50 6.28 -24.50
C GLY A 73 2.68 5.56 -25.59
N PHE A 74 3.35 5.29 -26.70
CA PHE A 74 2.77 4.60 -27.86
C PHE A 74 3.26 3.15 -27.96
N GLU A 75 4.25 2.74 -27.18
CA GLU A 75 4.82 1.40 -27.19
C GLU A 75 5.39 1.01 -25.83
N GLY A 76 5.57 -0.31 -25.65
CA GLY A 76 6.19 -0.88 -24.44
C GLY A 76 5.21 -1.11 -23.30
N ASP A 77 5.68 -1.86 -22.32
CA ASP A 77 4.88 -2.31 -21.18
C ASP A 77 5.59 -1.99 -19.86
N LEU A 78 4.86 -1.45 -18.90
CA LEU A 78 5.31 -1.27 -17.53
C LEU A 78 4.81 -2.41 -16.66
N ILE A 79 5.73 -3.20 -16.11
CA ILE A 79 5.42 -4.18 -15.07
C ILE A 79 5.91 -3.62 -13.73
N VAL A 80 4.99 -3.52 -12.78
CA VAL A 80 5.25 -3.12 -11.40
C VAL A 80 5.06 -4.34 -10.51
N GLU A 81 6.09 -4.73 -9.79
CA GLU A 81 6.06 -5.92 -8.94
C GLU A 81 6.20 -5.53 -7.47
N ILE A 82 5.23 -5.92 -6.65
CA ILE A 82 5.39 -5.88 -5.19
C ILE A 82 6.30 -7.05 -4.82
N ASP A 83 7.55 -6.74 -4.53
CA ASP A 83 8.58 -7.73 -4.24
C ASP A 83 8.61 -8.11 -2.76
N LYS A 84 8.43 -7.12 -1.88
CA LYS A 84 8.50 -7.31 -0.44
C LYS A 84 7.49 -6.43 0.30
N ILE A 85 6.77 -7.05 1.21
CA ILE A 85 6.07 -6.39 2.32
C ILE A 85 6.48 -7.16 3.56
N LEU A 86 7.17 -6.51 4.48
CA LEU A 86 7.56 -7.08 5.76
C LEU A 86 7.10 -6.14 6.87
N MET A 87 6.31 -6.68 7.77
CA MET A 87 5.80 -5.96 8.92
C MET A 87 6.22 -6.68 10.20
N SER A 88 6.60 -5.93 11.22
CA SER A 88 6.85 -6.49 12.53
C SER A 88 6.24 -5.64 13.63
N GLU A 89 5.77 -6.32 14.64
CA GLU A 89 5.11 -5.75 15.82
C GLU A 89 5.79 -6.26 17.08
N ILE A 90 6.12 -5.36 18.00
CA ILE A 90 6.54 -5.68 19.36
C ILE A 90 5.55 -4.99 20.29
N LYS A 91 4.91 -5.78 21.16
CA LYS A 91 3.89 -5.30 22.09
C LYS A 91 4.18 -5.78 23.50
N GLU A 92 4.35 -4.83 24.39
CA GLU A 92 4.51 -5.03 25.84
C GLU A 92 3.48 -4.16 26.59
N LEU A 93 3.45 -4.23 27.92
CA LEU A 93 2.44 -3.55 28.73
C LEU A 93 2.34 -2.04 28.45
N ASN A 94 3.48 -1.36 28.37
CA ASN A 94 3.59 0.09 28.17
C ASN A 94 4.46 0.46 26.96
N TYR A 95 4.58 -0.45 25.99
CA TYR A 95 5.41 -0.27 24.81
C TYR A 95 4.81 -0.97 23.63
N PHE A 96 4.67 -0.23 22.53
CA PHE A 96 4.25 -0.76 21.24
C PHE A 96 5.16 -0.21 20.16
N LYS A 97 5.82 -1.11 19.42
CA LYS A 97 6.62 -0.76 18.25
C LYS A 97 6.06 -1.46 17.04
N TYR A 98 5.94 -0.73 15.96
CA TYR A 98 5.57 -1.25 14.65
C TYR A 98 6.57 -0.81 13.60
N SER A 99 6.96 -1.71 12.72
CA SER A 99 7.83 -1.40 11.59
C SER A 99 7.29 -2.02 10.31
N ILE A 100 7.57 -1.36 9.19
CA ILE A 100 7.16 -1.77 7.86
C ILE A 100 8.28 -1.54 6.87
N ASP A 101 8.58 -2.56 6.05
CA ASP A 101 9.46 -2.50 4.89
C ASP A 101 8.68 -2.87 3.64
N VAL A 102 8.74 -2.03 2.63
CA VAL A 102 8.10 -2.26 1.33
C VAL A 102 9.14 -2.10 0.24
N THR A 103 9.17 -3.04 -0.71
CA THR A 103 9.99 -2.95 -1.92
C THR A 103 9.11 -3.19 -3.14
N ILE A 104 9.23 -2.31 -4.13
CA ILE A 104 8.51 -2.38 -5.40
C ILE A 104 9.52 -2.27 -6.53
N ASN A 105 9.47 -3.23 -7.46
CA ASN A 105 10.30 -3.27 -8.66
C ASN A 105 9.51 -2.76 -9.86
N PHE A 106 10.17 -1.96 -10.67
CA PHE A 106 9.64 -1.39 -11.92
C PHE A 106 10.44 -1.94 -13.09
N LYS A 107 9.76 -2.56 -14.05
CA LYS A 107 10.35 -3.09 -15.29
C LYS A 107 9.63 -2.45 -16.48
N ASN A 108 10.34 -1.59 -17.17
CA ASN A 108 9.85 -0.93 -18.37
C ASN A 108 10.44 -1.62 -19.60
N TYR A 109 9.62 -2.31 -20.38
CA TYR A 109 9.98 -3.01 -21.60
C TYR A 109 9.65 -2.14 -22.81
N LYS A 110 10.62 -1.92 -23.69
CA LYS A 110 10.42 -1.26 -24.99
C LYS A 110 10.50 -2.27 -26.15
N LYS A 111 9.90 -1.95 -27.28
CA LYS A 111 9.77 -2.81 -28.44
C LYS A 111 11.10 -3.33 -29.02
N ASN A 112 12.21 -2.62 -28.75
CA ASN A 112 13.56 -2.96 -29.23
C ASN A 112 14.31 -3.92 -28.30
N ASN A 113 13.63 -4.73 -27.51
CA ASN A 113 14.20 -5.59 -26.46
C ASN A 113 15.03 -4.82 -25.41
N SER A 114 14.96 -3.51 -25.38
CA SER A 114 15.54 -2.73 -24.29
C SER A 114 14.61 -2.74 -23.09
N SER A 115 15.15 -3.01 -21.91
CA SER A 115 14.42 -2.92 -20.66
C SER A 115 15.15 -2.01 -19.68
N LYS A 116 14.41 -1.16 -18.99
CA LYS A 116 14.91 -0.42 -17.85
C LYS A 116 14.25 -0.96 -16.59
N THR A 117 15.08 -1.43 -15.66
CA THR A 117 14.60 -1.94 -14.37
C THR A 117 15.18 -1.10 -13.25
N PHE A 118 14.35 -0.75 -12.27
CA PHE A 118 14.78 -0.12 -11.02
C PHE A 118 13.91 -0.59 -9.87
N SER A 119 14.44 -0.53 -8.67
CA SER A 119 13.77 -0.92 -7.44
C SER A 119 13.67 0.27 -6.50
N VAL A 120 12.55 0.39 -5.82
CA VAL A 120 12.30 1.42 -4.82
C VAL A 120 11.87 0.77 -3.52
N SER A 121 12.51 1.15 -2.42
CA SER A 121 12.19 0.64 -1.09
C SER A 121 11.91 1.77 -0.11
N ALA A 122 11.02 1.51 0.84
CA ALA A 122 10.78 2.36 1.99
C ALA A 122 10.72 1.50 3.26
N SER A 123 11.38 1.99 4.30
CA SER A 123 11.37 1.40 5.65
C SER A 123 10.92 2.46 6.64
N GLU A 124 9.90 2.16 7.41
CA GLU A 124 9.35 3.06 8.40
C GLU A 124 9.15 2.31 9.71
N PHE A 125 9.32 3.01 10.82
CA PHE A 125 8.97 2.49 12.14
C PHE A 125 8.39 3.59 13.02
N GLY A 126 7.64 3.18 14.04
CA GLY A 126 7.12 4.06 15.06
C GLY A 126 6.96 3.33 16.38
N VAL A 127 6.91 4.09 17.46
CA VAL A 127 6.82 3.62 18.83
C VAL A 127 5.73 4.40 19.56
N ILE A 128 4.98 3.73 20.42
CA ILE A 128 4.11 4.34 21.43
C ILE A 128 4.60 3.85 22.78
N GLU A 129 4.88 4.79 23.68
CA GLU A 129 5.29 4.53 25.05
C GLU A 129 4.22 4.99 26.05
N GLY A 130 4.12 4.32 27.18
CA GLY A 130 3.13 4.60 28.21
C GLY A 130 1.80 3.91 27.98
N ASN A 131 0.72 4.46 28.50
CA ASN A 131 -0.63 3.90 28.34
C ASN A 131 -1.17 4.25 26.96
N PHE A 132 -1.56 3.26 26.19
CA PHE A 132 -2.13 3.44 24.85
C PHE A 132 -3.35 2.55 24.61
N ALA A 133 -4.30 3.04 23.83
CA ALA A 133 -5.46 2.31 23.40
C ALA A 133 -5.18 1.53 22.10
N ILE A 134 -6.02 0.55 21.77
CA ILE A 134 -5.96 -0.18 20.50
C ILE A 134 -6.03 0.80 19.31
N LYS A 135 -6.85 1.83 19.41
CA LYS A 135 -6.98 2.87 18.39
C LYS A 135 -5.67 3.61 18.11
N ASP A 136 -4.83 3.80 19.12
CA ASP A 136 -3.53 4.47 18.95
C ASP A 136 -2.58 3.58 18.15
N GLN A 137 -2.58 2.26 18.40
CA GLN A 137 -1.83 1.27 17.62
C GLN A 137 -2.28 1.25 16.17
N GLU A 138 -3.60 1.19 15.91
CA GLU A 138 -4.16 1.22 14.55
C GLU A 138 -3.81 2.51 13.81
N ASN A 139 -3.86 3.65 14.46
CA ASN A 139 -3.49 4.93 13.89
C ASN A 139 -1.99 4.96 13.54
N LEU A 140 -1.12 4.46 14.44
CA LEU A 140 0.31 4.36 14.17
C LEU A 140 0.56 3.50 12.92
N LYS A 141 -0.03 2.31 12.85
CA LYS A 141 0.11 1.39 11.70
C LYS A 141 -0.31 2.08 10.40
N LYS A 142 -1.51 2.67 10.35
CA LYS A 142 -2.02 3.38 9.16
C LYS A 142 -1.10 4.52 8.73
N ASN A 143 -0.63 5.32 9.68
CA ASN A 143 0.28 6.43 9.38
C ASN A 143 1.62 5.95 8.80
N LEU A 144 2.19 4.86 9.32
CA LEU A 144 3.43 4.30 8.82
C LEU A 144 3.28 3.70 7.43
N ILE A 145 2.17 3.01 7.16
CA ILE A 145 1.84 2.49 5.83
C ILE A 145 1.74 3.63 4.82
N MET A 146 0.98 4.67 5.15
CA MET A 146 0.83 5.86 4.30
C MET A 146 2.18 6.54 4.03
N LYS A 147 2.99 6.71 5.07
CA LYS A 147 4.32 7.31 4.96
C LYS A 147 5.25 6.49 4.06
N SER A 148 5.22 5.16 4.17
CA SER A 148 5.98 4.25 3.30
C SER A 148 5.60 4.44 1.83
N ILE A 149 4.30 4.44 1.52
CA ILE A 149 3.84 4.62 0.13
C ILE A 149 4.16 6.02 -0.40
N LYS A 150 4.05 7.05 0.43
CA LYS A 150 4.45 8.42 0.08
C LYS A 150 5.94 8.50 -0.24
N ASN A 151 6.79 7.85 0.54
CA ASN A 151 8.22 7.80 0.30
C ASN A 151 8.56 7.04 -1.00
N ILE A 152 7.90 5.92 -1.27
CA ILE A 152 8.02 5.19 -2.53
C ILE A 152 7.62 6.10 -3.70
N HIS A 153 6.45 6.74 -3.62
CA HIS A 153 5.95 7.66 -4.65
C HIS A 153 6.96 8.76 -4.98
N ASN A 154 7.48 9.44 -3.96
CA ASN A 154 8.45 10.52 -4.14
C ASN A 154 9.77 10.04 -4.77
N LYS A 155 10.26 8.86 -4.35
CA LYS A 155 11.48 8.28 -4.93
C LYS A 155 11.30 7.93 -6.40
N ILE A 156 10.14 7.40 -6.79
CA ILE A 156 9.84 7.10 -8.19
C ILE A 156 9.78 8.39 -8.99
N ALA A 157 9.06 9.40 -8.51
CA ALA A 157 8.95 10.70 -9.19
C ALA A 157 10.31 11.40 -9.41
N GLN A 158 11.32 11.09 -8.58
CA GLN A 158 12.70 11.57 -8.73
C GLN A 158 13.55 10.71 -9.67
N SER A 159 13.12 9.48 -9.99
CA SER A 159 13.89 8.48 -10.75
C SER A 159 13.54 8.44 -12.24
N ILE A 160 12.48 9.11 -12.62
CA ILE A 160 11.98 9.26 -14.00
C ILE A 160 12.17 10.70 -14.43
#